data_6884eb14fcd658a90f61a57f06b9bc2f
#
_entry.id   6884eb14fcd658a90f61a57f06b9bc2f
#
_cell.length_a   1.000
_cell.length_b   1.000
_cell.length_c   1.000
_cell.angle_alpha   90.00
_cell.angle_beta   90.00
_cell.angle_gamma   90.00
#
_symmetry.space_group_name_H-M   'P 1'
#
loop_
_entity.id
_entity.type
_entity.pdbx_description
1 polymer ?
#
loop_
_entity_poly.entity_id
_entity_poly.type
_entity_poly.pdbx_seq_one_letter_code
_entity_poly.pdbx_strand_id
1 'polypeptide(L)'
;PMGPFVKIADTPTIPYVREGDAWQWGVGQASLVSKDMGSTVYVFYTEGTATRTHEFVDEWDFADLENPVRLSHPDLATTGLTTRTGGGDYIGNADFAYDADSNSFYMATDSHPYPSDEPNYITEYFRVAYFAGDDVTRVRWNELEHIGPAETGFARNHNVGLVRDAYGWLPGGNSLTVYYTGAGKGANALWTYRLHAYTLLK
;
A
#
# COMPACT_ATOMS: atom_id res chain seq x y z
N PRO A 1 7.52 -18.78 -5.86
CA PRO A 1 6.63 -19.78 -6.42
C PRO A 1 6.86 -19.89 -7.92
N MET A 2 6.93 -21.13 -8.41
CA MET A 2 7.09 -21.41 -9.84
C MET A 2 5.79 -22.03 -10.32
N GLY A 3 5.14 -21.39 -11.32
CA GLY A 3 3.92 -21.90 -11.93
C GLY A 3 4.05 -23.33 -12.49
N PRO A 4 2.97 -23.86 -13.04
CA PRO A 4 1.81 -23.12 -13.53
C PRO A 4 0.86 -22.69 -12.41
N PHE A 5 0.32 -21.48 -12.52
CA PHE A 5 -0.73 -20.99 -11.65
C PHE A 5 -2.08 -21.40 -12.23
N VAL A 6 -2.96 -21.91 -11.39
CA VAL A 6 -4.31 -22.32 -11.77
C VAL A 6 -5.31 -21.38 -11.08
N LYS A 7 -6.27 -20.89 -11.84
CA LYS A 7 -7.39 -20.13 -11.29
C LYS A 7 -8.23 -21.06 -10.41
N ILE A 8 -8.42 -20.69 -9.14
CA ILE A 8 -9.10 -21.53 -8.15
C ILE A 8 -10.63 -21.39 -8.28
N ALA A 9 -11.12 -20.15 -8.52
CA ALA A 9 -12.54 -19.86 -8.62
C ALA A 9 -12.86 -18.99 -9.84
N ASP A 10 -14.09 -19.06 -10.34
CA ASP A 10 -14.54 -18.23 -11.47
C ASP A 10 -14.92 -16.82 -11.07
N THR A 11 -15.27 -16.60 -9.82
CA THR A 11 -15.58 -15.28 -9.26
C THR A 11 -14.37 -14.70 -8.53
N PRO A 12 -14.13 -13.37 -8.61
CA PRO A 12 -13.10 -12.72 -7.80
C PRO A 12 -13.43 -12.84 -6.32
N THR A 13 -12.40 -13.01 -5.49
CA THR A 13 -12.54 -13.00 -4.02
C THR A 13 -13.08 -11.64 -3.53
N ILE A 14 -12.62 -10.55 -4.14
CA ILE A 14 -13.13 -9.19 -3.90
C ILE A 14 -13.77 -8.71 -5.20
N PRO A 15 -15.11 -8.87 -5.35
CA PRO A 15 -15.81 -8.44 -6.55
C PRO A 15 -15.97 -6.92 -6.56
N TYR A 16 -15.87 -6.33 -7.74
CA TYR A 16 -16.15 -4.93 -7.96
C TYR A 16 -17.01 -4.76 -9.21
N VAL A 17 -18.06 -3.96 -9.10
CA VAL A 17 -18.91 -3.57 -10.22
C VAL A 17 -18.82 -2.06 -10.39
N ARG A 18 -18.23 -1.62 -11.50
CA ARG A 18 -18.16 -0.19 -11.83
C ARG A 18 -19.54 0.33 -12.27
N GLU A 19 -20.04 1.34 -11.59
CA GLU A 19 -21.34 1.95 -11.86
C GLU A 19 -21.27 3.21 -12.75
N GLY A 20 -20.11 3.49 -13.35
CA GLY A 20 -19.99 4.47 -14.42
C GLY A 20 -19.33 5.81 -14.09
N ASP A 21 -19.08 6.13 -12.83
CA ASP A 21 -18.38 7.37 -12.43
C ASP A 21 -16.86 7.27 -12.66
N ALA A 22 -16.21 8.40 -13.00
CA ALA A 22 -14.77 8.45 -13.23
C ALA A 22 -13.93 8.09 -11.99
N TRP A 23 -14.44 8.36 -10.78
CA TRP A 23 -13.79 8.00 -9.53
C TRP A 23 -13.96 6.53 -9.15
N GLN A 24 -14.95 5.86 -9.71
CA GLN A 24 -15.18 4.44 -9.51
C GLN A 24 -14.27 3.62 -10.43
N TRP A 25 -12.96 3.73 -10.19
CA TRP A 25 -11.97 3.09 -11.05
C TRP A 25 -11.75 1.59 -10.77
N GLY A 26 -12.28 1.08 -9.68
CA GLY A 26 -12.22 -0.33 -9.35
C GLY A 26 -11.56 -0.63 -8.01
N VAL A 27 -11.22 -1.89 -7.84
CA VAL A 27 -10.44 -2.44 -6.74
C VAL A 27 -9.04 -2.76 -7.24
N GLY A 28 -8.01 -2.37 -6.52
CA GLY A 28 -6.64 -2.61 -6.94
C GLY A 28 -5.62 -2.45 -5.83
N GLN A 29 -4.35 -2.57 -6.21
CA GLN A 29 -3.20 -2.34 -5.34
C GLN A 29 -3.20 -3.25 -4.10
N ALA A 30 -3.54 -4.53 -4.30
CA ALA A 30 -3.66 -5.47 -3.20
C ALA A 30 -2.30 -5.80 -2.58
N SER A 31 -2.24 -5.72 -1.25
CA SER A 31 -1.12 -6.16 -0.43
C SER A 31 -1.61 -7.19 0.60
N LEU A 32 -0.92 -8.32 0.70
CA LEU A 32 -1.35 -9.44 1.53
C LEU A 32 -0.35 -9.66 2.66
N VAL A 33 -0.88 -9.82 3.87
CA VAL A 33 -0.07 -10.11 5.06
C VAL A 33 -0.73 -11.22 5.87
N SER A 34 -0.02 -12.33 6.07
CA SER A 34 -0.41 -13.36 7.04
C SER A 34 0.38 -13.16 8.33
N LYS A 35 -0.30 -12.71 9.38
CA LYS A 35 0.34 -12.41 10.66
C LYS A 35 0.88 -13.64 11.39
N ASP A 36 0.28 -14.78 11.21
CA ASP A 36 0.60 -16.05 11.87
C ASP A 36 1.24 -17.09 10.95
N MET A 37 1.55 -16.70 9.69
CA MET A 37 1.98 -17.61 8.63
C MET A 37 0.97 -18.75 8.34
N GLY A 38 -0.26 -18.58 8.78
CA GLY A 38 -1.36 -19.53 8.62
C GLY A 38 -2.31 -19.15 7.50
N SER A 39 -3.54 -19.65 7.59
CA SER A 39 -4.59 -19.39 6.61
C SER A 39 -5.27 -18.04 6.76
N THR A 40 -5.11 -17.38 7.90
CA THR A 40 -5.66 -16.04 8.12
C THR A 40 -4.77 -14.98 7.48
N VAL A 41 -5.35 -14.23 6.54
CA VAL A 41 -4.63 -13.24 5.75
C VAL A 41 -5.36 -11.91 5.78
N TYR A 42 -4.63 -10.84 6.09
CA TYR A 42 -5.07 -9.48 5.85
C TYR A 42 -4.82 -9.11 4.40
N VAL A 43 -5.87 -8.69 3.72
CA VAL A 43 -5.83 -8.21 2.33
C VAL A 43 -6.10 -6.71 2.36
N PHE A 44 -5.07 -5.92 2.24
CA PHE A 44 -5.16 -4.47 2.08
C PHE A 44 -5.39 -4.15 0.61
N TYR A 45 -6.28 -3.24 0.30
CA TYR A 45 -6.53 -2.85 -1.08
C TYR A 45 -7.23 -1.50 -1.17
N THR A 46 -7.01 -0.81 -2.28
CA THR A 46 -7.68 0.45 -2.60
C THR A 46 -8.95 0.21 -3.39
N GLU A 47 -10.00 0.96 -3.10
CA GLU A 47 -11.23 1.00 -3.88
C GLU A 47 -11.60 2.44 -4.23
N GLY A 48 -11.82 2.69 -5.52
CA GLY A 48 -12.35 3.93 -6.01
C GLY A 48 -13.88 3.95 -5.91
N THR A 49 -14.42 4.75 -5.01
CA THR A 49 -15.87 4.96 -4.86
C THR A 49 -16.34 6.21 -5.62
N ALA A 50 -17.65 6.52 -5.59
CA ALA A 50 -18.21 7.71 -6.21
C ALA A 50 -17.65 9.03 -5.64
N THR A 51 -17.14 9.02 -4.43
CA THR A 51 -16.73 10.24 -3.73
C THR A 51 -15.24 10.34 -3.47
N ARG A 52 -14.53 9.24 -3.32
CA ARG A 52 -13.10 9.21 -3.01
C ARG A 52 -12.49 7.83 -3.22
N THR A 53 -11.18 7.77 -3.09
CA THR A 53 -10.43 6.53 -2.92
C THR A 53 -10.43 6.14 -1.44
N HIS A 54 -10.76 4.89 -1.15
CA HIS A 54 -10.66 4.27 0.17
C HIS A 54 -9.57 3.21 0.18
N GLU A 55 -8.98 3.00 1.31
CA GLU A 55 -8.18 1.82 1.59
C GLU A 55 -8.97 0.93 2.52
N PHE A 56 -9.19 -0.31 2.12
CA PHE A 56 -9.81 -1.33 2.94
C PHE A 56 -8.79 -2.34 3.43
N VAL A 57 -9.11 -3.00 4.52
CA VAL A 57 -8.40 -4.18 4.98
C VAL A 57 -9.39 -5.27 5.29
N ASP A 58 -9.40 -6.31 4.48
CA ASP A 58 -10.21 -7.50 4.72
C ASP A 58 -9.38 -8.53 5.47
N GLU A 59 -9.96 -9.11 6.50
CA GLU A 59 -9.42 -10.31 7.11
C GLU A 59 -10.13 -11.51 6.50
N TRP A 60 -9.36 -12.43 5.93
CA TRP A 60 -9.83 -13.62 5.26
C TRP A 60 -9.26 -14.88 5.89
N ASP A 61 -10.10 -15.92 6.00
CA ASP A 61 -9.66 -17.30 6.22
C ASP A 61 -9.59 -18.02 4.86
N PHE A 62 -8.39 -18.44 4.49
CA PHE A 62 -8.06 -19.21 3.31
C PHE A 62 -7.75 -20.67 3.61
N ALA A 63 -8.24 -21.22 4.73
CA ALA A 63 -8.08 -22.66 5.03
C ALA A 63 -8.70 -23.53 3.93
N ASP A 64 -9.80 -23.10 3.34
CA ASP A 64 -10.36 -23.63 2.10
C ASP A 64 -10.21 -22.60 0.99
N LEU A 65 -9.26 -22.83 0.06
CA LEU A 65 -8.98 -21.91 -1.04
C LEU A 65 -10.11 -21.83 -2.07
N GLU A 66 -10.96 -22.87 -2.17
CA GLU A 66 -12.10 -22.87 -3.09
C GLU A 66 -13.28 -22.05 -2.50
N ASN A 67 -13.37 -21.98 -1.17
CA ASN A 67 -14.43 -21.29 -0.44
C ASN A 67 -13.84 -20.40 0.67
N PRO A 68 -13.07 -19.35 0.33
CA PRO A 68 -12.49 -18.46 1.33
C PRO A 68 -13.59 -17.68 2.07
N VAL A 69 -13.38 -17.47 3.37
CA VAL A 69 -14.35 -16.79 4.23
C VAL A 69 -13.80 -15.43 4.65
N ARG A 70 -14.52 -14.34 4.30
CA ARG A 70 -14.21 -13.01 4.80
C ARG A 70 -14.69 -12.86 6.23
N LEU A 71 -13.76 -12.63 7.15
CA LEU A 71 -14.02 -12.50 8.59
C LEU A 71 -14.37 -11.06 8.98
N SER A 72 -13.73 -10.06 8.33
CA SER A 72 -13.98 -8.64 8.57
C SER A 72 -13.73 -7.79 7.31
N HIS A 73 -14.24 -6.53 7.31
CA HIS A 73 -14.13 -5.60 6.19
C HIS A 73 -14.11 -4.13 6.70
N PRO A 74 -13.13 -3.71 7.48
CA PRO A 74 -13.04 -2.31 7.90
C PRO A 74 -12.43 -1.40 6.83
N ASP A 75 -12.93 -0.15 6.77
CA ASP A 75 -12.26 0.97 6.12
C ASP A 75 -11.02 1.34 6.95
N LEU A 76 -9.85 1.34 6.35
CA LEU A 76 -8.59 1.60 7.04
C LEU A 76 -8.48 3.08 7.35
N ALA A 77 -8.50 3.42 8.64
CA ALA A 77 -8.43 4.80 9.08
C ALA A 77 -7.12 5.48 8.66
N THR A 78 -7.20 6.75 8.29
CA THR A 78 -6.05 7.60 7.97
C THR A 78 -5.58 8.45 9.16
N THR A 79 -6.12 8.21 10.35
CA THR A 79 -5.80 8.95 11.58
C THR A 79 -4.31 8.91 11.87
N GLY A 80 -3.68 10.06 12.00
CA GLY A 80 -2.24 10.21 12.23
C GLY A 80 -1.43 10.46 10.98
N LEU A 81 -2.00 10.25 9.78
CA LEU A 81 -1.37 10.64 8.53
C LEU A 81 -1.62 12.12 8.23
N THR A 82 -0.61 12.79 7.69
CA THR A 82 -0.69 14.19 7.30
C THR A 82 -0.32 14.36 5.83
N THR A 83 -0.94 15.32 5.14
CA THR A 83 -0.40 15.80 3.87
C THR A 83 0.80 16.71 4.15
N ARG A 84 1.67 16.89 3.16
CA ARG A 84 2.77 17.88 3.26
C ARG A 84 2.29 19.32 3.48
N THR A 85 1.04 19.61 3.18
CA THR A 85 0.39 20.91 3.39
C THR A 85 -0.39 20.98 4.68
N GLY A 86 -0.38 19.93 5.51
CA GLY A 86 -0.96 19.93 6.87
C GLY A 86 -2.42 19.50 6.95
N GLY A 87 -3.00 18.94 5.92
CA GLY A 87 -4.35 18.31 5.98
C GLY A 87 -4.28 16.82 6.28
N GLY A 88 -5.42 16.16 6.48
CA GLY A 88 -5.53 14.70 6.47
C GLY A 88 -5.28 14.16 5.06
N ASP A 89 -4.78 12.95 4.97
CA ASP A 89 -4.45 12.32 3.69
C ASP A 89 -5.26 11.05 3.48
N TYR A 90 -5.25 10.55 2.25
CA TYR A 90 -5.73 9.23 1.93
C TYR A 90 -4.54 8.28 1.66
N ILE A 91 -4.80 6.99 1.69
CA ILE A 91 -3.84 5.94 1.36
C ILE A 91 -4.08 5.55 -0.11
N GLY A 92 -3.03 5.42 -0.87
CA GLY A 92 -3.11 4.98 -2.27
C GLY A 92 -1.75 4.54 -2.78
N ASN A 93 -1.72 3.59 -3.71
CA ASN A 93 -0.50 2.92 -4.15
C ASN A 93 0.32 2.41 -2.95
N ALA A 94 -0.35 1.73 -2.02
CA ALA A 94 0.26 1.32 -0.77
C ALA A 94 0.68 -0.15 -0.79
N ASP A 95 1.77 -0.45 -0.09
CA ASP A 95 2.17 -1.80 0.27
C ASP A 95 2.32 -1.91 1.78
N PHE A 96 1.94 -3.07 2.32
CA PHE A 96 1.89 -3.31 3.76
C PHE A 96 2.77 -4.50 4.13
N ALA A 97 3.35 -4.43 5.30
CA ALA A 97 4.12 -5.54 5.87
C ALA A 97 3.95 -5.58 7.39
N TYR A 98 4.14 -6.76 7.96
CA TYR A 98 4.12 -6.96 9.41
C TYR A 98 5.55 -7.12 9.95
N ASP A 99 5.82 -6.47 11.06
CA ASP A 99 7.05 -6.63 11.83
C ASP A 99 6.76 -7.38 13.12
N ALA A 100 7.19 -8.62 13.20
CA ALA A 100 6.96 -9.47 14.36
C ALA A 100 7.73 -9.00 15.59
N ASP A 101 8.90 -8.37 15.39
CA ASP A 101 9.75 -7.90 16.50
C ASP A 101 9.06 -6.77 17.28
N SER A 102 8.37 -5.88 16.59
CA SER A 102 7.65 -4.75 17.19
C SER A 102 6.14 -4.98 17.32
N ASN A 103 5.60 -6.09 16.83
CA ASN A 103 4.15 -6.34 16.69
C ASN A 103 3.44 -5.15 16.03
N SER A 104 3.90 -4.77 14.84
CA SER A 104 3.42 -3.57 14.16
C SER A 104 3.21 -3.83 12.67
N PHE A 105 2.20 -3.17 12.08
CA PHE A 105 2.07 -3.10 10.64
C PHE A 105 2.77 -1.84 10.13
N TYR A 106 3.56 -2.01 9.08
CA TYR A 106 4.22 -0.95 8.33
C TYR A 106 3.54 -0.76 7.00
N MET A 107 3.51 0.47 6.54
CA MET A 107 2.98 0.88 5.24
C MET A 107 3.98 1.76 4.54
N ALA A 108 4.20 1.52 3.25
CA ALA A 108 4.75 2.49 2.34
C ALA A 108 3.63 2.92 1.38
N THR A 109 3.45 4.23 1.16
CA THR A 109 2.36 4.75 0.32
C THR A 109 2.77 6.04 -0.37
N ASP A 110 2.19 6.31 -1.53
CA ASP A 110 2.31 7.61 -2.18
C ASP A 110 1.79 8.73 -1.25
N SER A 111 2.42 9.88 -1.27
CA SER A 111 2.07 11.01 -0.40
C SER A 111 1.57 12.22 -1.21
N HIS A 112 0.41 12.73 -0.82
CA HIS A 112 -0.22 13.89 -1.44
C HIS A 112 0.36 15.23 -0.92
N PRO A 113 0.13 16.32 -1.64
CA PRO A 113 -0.62 16.44 -2.88
C PRO A 113 0.15 15.96 -4.11
N TYR A 114 -0.60 15.59 -5.16
CA TYR A 114 -0.01 15.42 -6.48
C TYR A 114 0.54 16.75 -7.00
N PRO A 115 1.62 16.73 -7.81
CA PRO A 115 2.16 17.94 -8.42
C PRO A 115 1.19 18.53 -9.44
N SER A 116 1.30 19.85 -9.68
CA SER A 116 0.51 20.54 -10.70
C SER A 116 1.12 20.49 -12.11
N ASP A 117 2.42 20.16 -12.20
CA ASP A 117 3.15 20.01 -13.45
C ASP A 117 3.25 18.54 -13.88
N GLU A 118 3.45 18.30 -15.15
CA GLU A 118 3.50 16.96 -15.72
C GLU A 118 4.74 16.15 -15.25
N PRO A 119 4.57 14.84 -15.04
CA PRO A 119 3.32 14.11 -14.96
C PRO A 119 2.61 14.38 -13.63
N ASN A 120 1.37 14.87 -13.70
CA ASN A 120 0.59 15.32 -12.54
C ASN A 120 -0.18 14.21 -11.82
N TYR A 121 -0.09 12.98 -12.31
CA TYR A 121 -0.68 11.77 -11.72
C TYR A 121 0.37 10.88 -11.05
N ILE A 122 1.59 11.37 -10.91
CA ILE A 122 2.71 10.70 -10.24
C ILE A 122 3.18 11.60 -9.10
N THR A 123 3.24 11.05 -7.89
CA THR A 123 3.62 11.82 -6.70
C THR A 123 5.09 12.26 -6.72
N GLU A 124 5.37 13.35 -6.02
CA GLU A 124 6.75 13.80 -5.75
C GLU A 124 7.34 13.06 -4.55
N TYR A 125 6.50 12.58 -3.67
CA TYR A 125 6.89 12.00 -2.39
C TYR A 125 6.15 10.70 -2.14
N PHE A 126 6.83 9.79 -1.46
CA PHE A 126 6.20 8.70 -0.74
C PHE A 126 6.50 8.84 0.74
N ARG A 127 5.76 8.13 1.57
CA ARG A 127 6.00 8.09 3.00
C ARG A 127 6.00 6.66 3.50
N VAL A 128 6.61 6.50 4.68
CA VAL A 128 6.56 5.28 5.46
C VAL A 128 5.93 5.60 6.80
N ALA A 129 4.99 4.77 7.21
CA ALA A 129 4.30 4.89 8.49
C ALA A 129 4.07 3.50 9.08
N TYR A 130 3.77 3.44 10.39
CA TYR A 130 3.41 2.20 11.07
C TYR A 130 2.29 2.44 12.07
N PHE A 131 1.57 1.39 12.42
CA PHE A 131 0.74 1.34 13.62
C PHE A 131 1.08 0.11 14.46
N ALA A 132 1.05 0.29 15.79
CA ALA A 132 1.35 -0.77 16.73
C ALA A 132 0.13 -1.66 16.98
N GLY A 133 0.37 -2.95 17.17
CA GLY A 133 -0.67 -3.94 17.41
C GLY A 133 -1.24 -4.50 16.11
N ASP A 134 -2.35 -5.20 16.24
CA ASP A 134 -3.00 -5.95 15.18
C ASP A 134 -4.50 -5.61 15.01
N ASP A 135 -5.01 -4.66 15.77
CA ASP A 135 -6.40 -4.21 15.64
C ASP A 135 -6.53 -3.22 14.47
N VAL A 136 -6.77 -3.76 13.28
CA VAL A 136 -6.96 -2.98 12.05
C VAL A 136 -8.23 -2.09 12.07
N THR A 137 -9.08 -2.23 13.08
CA THR A 137 -10.27 -1.38 13.26
C THR A 137 -9.99 -0.09 14.04
N ARG A 138 -8.82 -0.01 14.69
CA ARG A 138 -8.41 1.11 15.55
C ARG A 138 -7.06 1.68 15.17
N VAL A 139 -6.81 1.78 13.88
CA VAL A 139 -5.53 2.24 13.35
C VAL A 139 -5.28 3.70 13.70
N ARG A 140 -4.07 3.94 14.23
CA ARG A 140 -3.48 5.27 14.36
C ARG A 140 -2.04 5.19 13.85
N TRP A 141 -1.80 5.86 12.74
CA TRP A 141 -0.50 5.88 12.09
C TRP A 141 0.50 6.76 12.85
N ASN A 142 1.73 6.29 12.87
CA ASN A 142 2.91 7.06 13.25
C ASN A 142 3.76 7.18 12.00
N GLU A 143 3.90 8.39 11.48
CA GLU A 143 4.72 8.64 10.30
C GLU A 143 6.20 8.57 10.69
N LEU A 144 7.00 7.79 9.95
CA LEU A 144 8.45 7.69 10.13
C LEU A 144 9.16 8.72 9.27
N GLU A 145 8.86 8.75 7.98
CA GLU A 145 9.57 9.60 7.04
C GLU A 145 8.72 9.90 5.80
N HIS A 146 8.86 11.12 5.29
CA HIS A 146 8.46 11.53 3.95
C HIS A 146 9.70 11.63 3.07
N ILE A 147 9.76 10.83 2.03
CA ILE A 147 10.91 10.69 1.13
C ILE A 147 10.54 11.32 -0.21
N GLY A 148 11.37 12.21 -0.69
CA GLY A 148 11.10 12.93 -1.92
C GLY A 148 12.36 13.35 -2.68
N PRO A 149 12.26 14.41 -3.51
CA PRO A 149 13.35 14.83 -4.38
C PRO A 149 14.66 15.15 -3.66
N ALA A 150 14.60 15.62 -2.42
CA ALA A 150 15.80 15.95 -1.65
C ALA A 150 16.60 14.70 -1.26
N GLU A 151 15.92 13.63 -0.90
CA GLU A 151 16.51 12.36 -0.45
C GLU A 151 16.90 11.48 -1.64
N THR A 152 16.08 11.47 -2.70
CA THR A 152 16.21 10.54 -3.81
C THR A 152 16.94 11.09 -5.02
N GLY A 153 16.94 12.42 -5.19
CA GLY A 153 17.43 13.09 -6.40
C GLY A 153 16.48 13.02 -7.60
N PHE A 154 15.28 12.41 -7.44
CA PHE A 154 14.26 12.30 -8.49
C PHE A 154 13.10 13.26 -8.24
N ALA A 155 12.62 13.88 -9.29
CA ALA A 155 11.51 14.83 -9.21
C ALA A 155 10.16 14.16 -8.91
N ARG A 156 10.03 12.86 -9.22
CA ARG A 156 8.86 12.04 -9.00
C ARG A 156 9.26 10.74 -8.32
N ASN A 157 8.53 10.37 -7.28
CA ASN A 157 8.81 9.19 -6.46
C ASN A 157 7.47 8.53 -6.11
N HIS A 158 7.22 7.31 -6.62
CA HIS A 158 5.95 6.65 -6.42
C HIS A 158 6.01 5.13 -6.67
N ASN A 159 4.83 4.47 -6.61
CA ASN A 159 4.69 3.01 -6.75
C ASN A 159 5.63 2.27 -5.82
N VAL A 160 5.40 2.45 -4.56
CA VAL A 160 6.24 1.93 -3.48
C VAL A 160 5.93 0.47 -3.18
N GLY A 161 6.94 -0.24 -2.68
CA GLY A 161 6.81 -1.61 -2.19
C GLY A 161 7.80 -1.88 -1.07
N LEU A 162 7.38 -2.57 -0.03
CA LEU A 162 8.22 -2.96 1.09
C LEU A 162 8.99 -4.25 0.76
N VAL A 163 10.26 -4.30 1.11
CA VAL A 163 11.01 -5.57 1.09
C VAL A 163 10.50 -6.45 2.21
N ARG A 164 9.86 -7.55 1.85
CA ARG A 164 9.20 -8.46 2.78
C ARG A 164 9.25 -9.89 2.25
N ASP A 165 8.99 -10.85 3.12
CA ASP A 165 8.92 -12.26 2.74
C ASP A 165 7.58 -12.62 2.07
N ALA A 166 7.38 -13.91 1.78
CA ALA A 166 6.18 -14.42 1.13
C ALA A 166 4.92 -14.34 2.02
N TYR A 167 5.07 -14.17 3.32
CA TYR A 167 3.97 -13.98 4.27
C TYR A 167 3.64 -12.50 4.51
N GLY A 168 4.41 -11.58 3.90
CA GLY A 168 4.28 -10.17 4.12
C GLY A 168 5.03 -9.66 5.35
N TRP A 169 6.04 -10.39 5.85
CA TRP A 169 6.82 -9.99 7.01
C TRP A 169 8.07 -9.23 6.62
N LEU A 170 8.36 -8.18 7.39
CA LEU A 170 9.63 -7.48 7.27
C LEU A 170 10.80 -8.37 7.71
N PRO A 171 11.97 -8.24 7.10
CA PRO A 171 13.20 -8.80 7.65
C PRO A 171 13.44 -8.28 9.06
N GLY A 172 13.96 -9.14 9.94
CA GLY A 172 14.35 -8.76 11.30
C GLY A 172 15.39 -7.63 11.31
N GLY A 173 15.50 -6.94 12.45
CA GLY A 173 16.45 -5.84 12.66
C GLY A 173 15.80 -4.46 12.66
N ASN A 174 16.64 -3.41 12.75
CA ASN A 174 16.21 -2.04 13.01
C ASN A 174 16.00 -1.19 11.73
N SER A 175 16.03 -1.80 10.55
CA SER A 175 15.84 -1.09 9.29
C SER A 175 14.82 -1.76 8.40
N LEU A 176 14.19 -0.99 7.56
CA LEU A 176 13.34 -1.48 6.48
C LEU A 176 13.80 -0.88 5.16
N THR A 177 13.53 -1.59 4.07
CA THR A 177 13.85 -1.13 2.72
C THR A 177 12.57 -1.00 1.91
N VAL A 178 12.43 0.13 1.25
CA VAL A 178 11.35 0.44 0.32
C VAL A 178 11.91 0.43 -1.09
N TYR A 179 11.30 -0.32 -2.01
CA TYR A 179 11.46 -0.10 -3.43
C TYR A 179 10.48 0.98 -3.88
N TYR A 180 10.95 1.84 -4.76
CA TYR A 180 10.13 2.90 -5.34
C TYR A 180 10.54 3.17 -6.79
N THR A 181 9.65 3.79 -7.53
CA THR A 181 9.93 4.23 -8.89
C THR A 181 10.30 5.70 -8.89
N GLY A 182 11.53 6.01 -9.33
CA GLY A 182 12.02 7.37 -9.54
C GLY A 182 11.87 7.81 -10.99
N ALA A 183 11.42 9.05 -11.24
CA ALA A 183 11.28 9.62 -12.57
C ALA A 183 11.60 11.14 -12.61
N GLY A 184 11.80 11.66 -13.83
CA GLY A 184 11.97 13.08 -14.08
C GLY A 184 10.65 13.85 -14.14
N LYS A 185 10.73 15.12 -14.57
CA LYS A 185 9.59 16.00 -14.90
C LYS A 185 9.36 16.03 -16.41
N GLY A 186 8.14 16.45 -16.80
CA GLY A 186 7.75 16.69 -18.19
C GLY A 186 6.99 15.51 -18.82
N ALA A 187 6.38 15.76 -19.97
CA ALA A 187 5.50 14.82 -20.66
C ALA A 187 6.16 13.47 -21.00
N ASN A 188 7.48 13.42 -21.10
CA ASN A 188 8.22 12.19 -21.40
C ASN A 188 8.80 11.51 -20.15
N ALA A 189 8.45 11.96 -18.95
CA ALA A 189 9.00 11.45 -17.70
C ALA A 189 8.69 9.95 -17.48
N LEU A 190 7.56 9.45 -17.96
CA LEU A 190 7.20 8.05 -17.93
C LEU A 190 8.26 7.13 -18.55
N TRP A 191 8.99 7.61 -19.55
CA TRP A 191 10.04 6.83 -20.22
C TRP A 191 11.37 6.83 -19.47
N THR A 192 11.45 7.61 -18.40
CA THR A 192 12.65 7.73 -17.55
C THR A 192 12.55 6.93 -16.26
N TYR A 193 11.49 6.19 -16.05
CA TYR A 193 11.29 5.37 -14.84
C TYR A 193 12.46 4.43 -14.57
N ARG A 194 12.87 4.42 -13.31
CA ARG A 194 13.84 3.46 -12.77
C ARG A 194 13.37 2.99 -11.41
N LEU A 195 13.58 1.71 -11.14
CA LEU A 195 13.36 1.13 -9.82
C LEU A 195 14.59 1.40 -8.95
N HIS A 196 14.34 1.90 -7.77
CA HIS A 196 15.34 2.23 -6.75
C HIS A 196 14.97 1.59 -5.42
N ALA A 197 15.92 1.60 -4.49
CA ALA A 197 15.70 1.19 -3.12
C ALA A 197 16.10 2.33 -2.17
N TYR A 198 15.34 2.51 -1.11
CA TYR A 198 15.61 3.43 -0.03
C TYR A 198 15.53 2.66 1.30
N THR A 199 16.52 2.82 2.16
CA THR A 199 16.56 2.13 3.46
C THR A 199 16.51 3.16 4.57
N LEU A 200 15.60 2.95 5.52
CA LEU A 200 15.41 3.81 6.68
C LEU A 200 15.39 2.98 7.98
N LEU A 201 15.49 3.64 9.11
CA LEU A 201 15.35 3.00 10.44
C LEU A 201 13.86 2.83 10.78
N LYS A 202 13.57 1.71 11.45
CA LYS A 202 12.25 1.43 12.04
C LYS A 202 12.02 2.22 13.31
#